data_11e0b1f0fbf4d12543d036deb04dfc6b
#
_entry.id   11e0b1f0fbf4d12543d036deb04dfc6b
#
_cell.length_a   1.000
_cell.length_b   1.000
_cell.length_c   1.000
_cell.angle_alpha   90.00
_cell.angle_beta   90.00
_cell.angle_gamma   90.00
#
_symmetry.space_group_name_H-M   'P 1'
#
loop_
_entity.id
_entity.type
_entity.pdbx_description
1 polymer ?
#
loop_
_entity_poly.entity_id
_entity_poly.type
_entity_poly.pdbx_seq_one_letter_code
_entity_poly.pdbx_strand_id
1 'polypeptide(L)'
;MSETGRAEVTEDQVRSILRVRRGRSRIFGEGLFSDPAWDILLELLAARLANRKITLSELSEVAPKSVLARWIATLEEKGLVTCELNRFRTDDFRVALSDDCADRMIAFLSSARHLAG
;
A
#
# COMPACT_ATOMS: atom_id res chain seq x y z
N MET A 1 12.95 5.24 -25.08
CA MET A 1 12.86 5.03 -24.60
C MET A 1 13.07 4.80 -23.47
N SER A 2 13.15 5.10 -23.22
CA SER A 2 13.53 5.16 -22.32
C SER A 2 13.59 4.20 -21.35
N GLU A 3 13.40 4.15 -20.40
CA GLU A 3 13.48 3.26 -19.51
C GLU A 3 12.92 2.07 -19.84
N THR A 4 13.04 1.84 -20.93
CA THR A 4 12.40 0.76 -21.50
C THR A 4 12.78 -0.54 -20.91
N GLY A 5 13.92 -0.74 -20.42
CA GLY A 5 14.28 -2.00 -19.84
C GLY A 5 13.63 -2.24 -18.50
N ARG A 6 13.06 -1.22 -17.93
CA ARG A 6 12.50 -1.34 -16.62
C ARG A 6 11.07 -1.74 -16.72
N ALA A 7 10.70 -2.84 -16.10
CA ALA A 7 9.32 -3.26 -16.07
C ALA A 7 8.55 -2.27 -15.22
N GLU A 8 7.49 -1.74 -15.78
CA GLU A 8 6.72 -0.77 -15.06
C GLU A 8 5.62 -1.42 -14.28
N VAL A 9 5.37 -0.91 -13.09
CA VAL A 9 4.30 -1.37 -12.25
C VAL A 9 3.17 -0.36 -12.36
N THR A 10 1.99 -0.83 -12.71
CA THR A 10 0.83 0.03 -12.90
C THR A 10 -0.13 -0.12 -11.73
N GLU A 11 -1.03 0.86 -11.62
CA GLU A 11 -2.08 0.78 -10.61
C GLU A 11 -2.90 -0.48 -10.77
N ASP A 12 -3.25 -0.85 -12.00
CA ASP A 12 -4.05 -2.04 -12.25
C ASP A 12 -3.37 -3.29 -11.74
N GLN A 13 -2.05 -3.38 -11.91
CA GLN A 13 -1.32 -4.53 -11.41
C GLN A 13 -1.37 -4.60 -9.89
N VAL A 14 -1.21 -3.48 -9.22
CA VAL A 14 -1.28 -3.44 -7.77
C VAL A 14 -2.69 -3.79 -7.29
N ARG A 15 -3.70 -3.25 -7.96
CA ARG A 15 -5.09 -3.57 -7.63
C ARG A 15 -5.40 -5.04 -7.81
N SER A 16 -4.81 -5.67 -8.82
CA SER A 16 -4.99 -7.11 -9.03
C SER A 16 -4.40 -7.91 -7.89
N ILE A 17 -3.23 -7.52 -7.41
CA ILE A 17 -2.63 -8.18 -6.26
C ILE A 17 -3.54 -8.06 -5.04
N LEU A 18 -4.06 -6.87 -4.79
CA LEU A 18 -4.95 -6.66 -3.65
C LEU A 18 -6.22 -7.50 -3.77
N ARG A 19 -6.78 -7.60 -4.97
CA ARG A 19 -7.98 -8.41 -5.20
C ARG A 19 -7.74 -9.87 -4.87
N VAL A 20 -6.61 -10.41 -5.31
CA VAL A 20 -6.28 -11.80 -5.04
C VAL A 20 -6.10 -12.03 -3.54
N ARG A 21 -5.43 -11.11 -2.86
CA ARG A 21 -5.22 -11.23 -1.42
C ARG A 21 -6.55 -11.21 -0.67
N ARG A 22 -7.45 -10.30 -1.05
CA ARG A 22 -8.77 -10.22 -0.41
C ARG A 22 -9.63 -11.44 -0.70
N GLY A 23 -9.53 -11.95 -1.93
CA GLY A 23 -10.26 -13.15 -2.31
C GLY A 23 -9.83 -14.34 -1.49
N ARG A 24 -8.53 -14.48 -1.24
CA ARG A 24 -8.02 -15.57 -0.44
C ARG A 24 -8.55 -15.50 0.99
N SER A 25 -8.59 -14.31 1.55
CA SER A 25 -9.14 -14.13 2.89
C SER A 25 -10.61 -14.51 2.96
N ARG A 26 -11.38 -14.16 1.93
CA ARG A 26 -12.80 -14.50 1.91
C ARG A 26 -13.03 -15.99 1.83
N ILE A 27 -12.18 -16.71 1.10
CA ILE A 27 -12.35 -18.15 0.94
C ILE A 27 -11.97 -18.91 2.19
N PHE A 28 -10.87 -18.52 2.81
CA PHE A 28 -10.29 -19.29 3.91
C PHE A 28 -10.50 -18.69 5.29
N GLY A 29 -11.12 -17.52 5.36
CA GLY A 29 -11.38 -16.87 6.65
C GLY A 29 -10.45 -15.70 6.87
N GLU A 30 -11.01 -14.64 7.40
CA GLU A 30 -10.24 -13.44 7.66
C GLU A 30 -9.28 -13.68 8.78
N GLY A 31 -8.13 -13.08 8.70
CA GLY A 31 -7.10 -13.22 9.71
C GLY A 31 -6.12 -14.35 9.45
N LEU A 32 -6.53 -15.35 8.68
CA LEU A 32 -5.62 -16.45 8.40
C LEU A 32 -4.45 -16.02 7.53
N PHE A 33 -4.72 -15.15 6.56
CA PHE A 33 -3.68 -14.62 5.68
C PHE A 33 -3.53 -13.12 5.85
N SER A 34 -3.74 -12.62 7.06
CA SER A 34 -3.71 -11.20 7.31
C SER A 34 -2.28 -10.67 7.31
N ASP A 35 -2.06 -9.61 6.58
CA ASP A 35 -0.77 -8.93 6.54
C ASP A 35 -1.05 -7.45 6.37
N PRO A 36 -1.50 -6.79 7.45
CA PRO A 36 -1.91 -5.38 7.32
C PRO A 36 -0.81 -4.47 6.82
N ALA A 37 0.43 -4.70 7.24
CA ALA A 37 1.52 -3.84 6.80
C ALA A 37 1.69 -3.88 5.28
N TRP A 38 1.69 -5.09 4.72
CA TRP A 38 1.86 -5.22 3.28
C TRP A 38 0.65 -4.66 2.53
N ASP A 39 -0.55 -4.92 3.04
CA ASP A 39 -1.77 -4.42 2.42
C ASP A 39 -1.83 -2.89 2.45
N ILE A 40 -1.39 -2.28 3.54
CA ILE A 40 -1.31 -0.83 3.62
C ILE A 40 -0.35 -0.30 2.56
N LEU A 41 0.84 -0.89 2.47
CA LEU A 41 1.84 -0.43 1.51
C LEU A 41 1.33 -0.58 0.08
N LEU A 42 0.62 -1.67 -0.23
CA LEU A 42 0.07 -1.86 -1.57
C LEU A 42 -1.00 -0.82 -1.89
N GLU A 43 -1.87 -0.51 -0.93
CA GLU A 43 -2.88 0.53 -1.16
C GLU A 43 -2.23 1.88 -1.39
N LEU A 44 -1.20 2.19 -0.62
CA LEU A 44 -0.49 3.45 -0.78
C LEU A 44 0.24 3.51 -2.13
N LEU A 45 0.79 2.40 -2.58
CA LEU A 45 1.43 2.37 -3.88
C LEU A 45 0.41 2.58 -4.99
N ALA A 46 -0.75 1.93 -4.91
CA ALA A 46 -1.78 2.12 -5.91
C ALA A 46 -2.22 3.58 -5.98
N ALA A 47 -2.40 4.22 -4.84
CA ALA A 47 -2.78 5.63 -4.81
C ALA A 47 -1.70 6.50 -5.44
N ARG A 48 -0.44 6.22 -5.12
CA ARG A 48 0.68 6.98 -5.69
C ARG A 48 0.73 6.85 -7.20
N LEU A 49 0.54 5.64 -7.71
CA LEU A 49 0.56 5.41 -9.15
C LEU A 49 -0.61 6.08 -9.85
N ALA A 50 -1.70 6.32 -9.13
CA ALA A 50 -2.86 7.00 -9.65
C ALA A 50 -2.82 8.51 -9.38
N ASN A 51 -1.71 9.00 -8.83
CA ASN A 51 -1.55 10.42 -8.47
C ASN A 51 -2.62 10.88 -7.50
N ARG A 52 -3.00 10.02 -6.55
CA ARG A 52 -3.99 10.36 -5.53
C ARG A 52 -3.34 10.34 -4.16
N LYS A 53 -3.84 11.20 -3.29
CA LYS A 53 -3.49 11.15 -1.88
C LYS A 53 -4.57 10.39 -1.14
N ILE A 54 -4.17 9.66 -0.14
CA ILE A 54 -5.09 8.77 0.57
C ILE A 54 -5.04 9.12 2.06
N THR A 55 -6.19 9.06 2.70
CA THR A 55 -6.29 9.35 4.13
C THR A 55 -6.36 8.05 4.90
N LEU A 56 -6.14 8.15 6.21
CA LEU A 56 -6.25 6.99 7.08
C LEU A 56 -7.64 6.35 6.96
N SER A 57 -8.67 7.18 6.88
CA SER A 57 -10.04 6.67 6.75
C SER A 57 -10.23 5.81 5.52
N GLU A 58 -9.55 6.14 4.45
CA GLU A 58 -9.68 5.41 3.19
C GLU A 58 -9.01 4.05 3.23
N LEU A 59 -8.23 3.78 4.27
CA LEU A 59 -7.60 2.48 4.45
C LEU A 59 -8.45 1.52 5.28
N SER A 60 -9.69 1.91 5.56
CA SER A 60 -10.55 1.15 6.48
C SER A 60 -10.83 -0.27 6.01
N GLU A 61 -10.72 -0.53 4.71
CA GLU A 61 -10.91 -1.88 4.20
C GLU A 61 -9.76 -2.81 4.55
N VAL A 62 -8.60 -2.25 4.86
CA VAL A 62 -7.44 -3.07 5.20
C VAL A 62 -7.55 -3.60 6.61
N ALA A 63 -7.95 -2.75 7.56
CA ALA A 63 -8.01 -3.13 8.96
C ALA A 63 -8.78 -2.07 9.73
N PRO A 64 -9.21 -2.38 10.96
CA PRO A 64 -9.85 -1.38 11.80
C PRO A 64 -8.93 -0.19 12.06
N LYS A 65 -9.53 0.96 12.34
CA LYS A 65 -8.78 2.20 12.46
C LYS A 65 -7.68 2.14 13.53
N SER A 66 -7.96 1.49 14.66
CA SER A 66 -6.97 1.39 15.72
C SER A 66 -5.76 0.57 15.29
N VAL A 67 -6.00 -0.49 14.53
CA VAL A 67 -4.92 -1.31 14.00
C VAL A 67 -4.14 -0.54 12.95
N LEU A 68 -4.86 0.17 12.07
CA LEU A 68 -4.22 1.00 11.06
C LEU A 68 -3.31 2.04 11.68
N ALA A 69 -3.79 2.72 12.72
CA ALA A 69 -3.01 3.77 13.35
C ALA A 69 -1.70 3.23 13.90
N ARG A 70 -1.75 2.06 14.52
CA ARG A 70 -0.55 1.44 15.07
C ARG A 70 0.43 1.06 13.97
N TRP A 71 -0.06 0.46 12.88
CA TRP A 71 0.81 0.09 11.78
C TRP A 71 1.39 1.30 11.08
N ILE A 72 0.59 2.35 10.88
CA ILE A 72 1.08 3.55 10.24
C ILE A 72 2.20 4.18 11.08
N ALA A 73 2.02 4.22 12.40
CA ALA A 73 3.06 4.76 13.28
C ALA A 73 4.37 3.97 13.13
N THR A 74 4.26 2.65 13.09
CA THR A 74 5.43 1.79 12.94
C THR A 74 6.10 2.02 11.57
N LEU A 75 5.29 2.11 10.52
CA LEU A 75 5.83 2.31 9.18
C LEU A 75 6.48 3.69 9.05
N GLU A 76 5.90 4.69 9.69
CA GLU A 76 6.48 6.03 9.68
C GLU A 76 7.82 6.04 10.42
N GLU A 77 7.88 5.35 11.54
CA GLU A 77 9.11 5.25 12.29
C GLU A 77 10.23 4.62 11.49
N LYS A 78 9.88 3.67 10.64
CA LYS A 78 10.85 2.99 9.78
C LYS A 78 11.17 3.78 8.50
N GLY A 79 10.55 4.92 8.32
CA GLY A 79 10.81 5.76 7.16
C GLY A 79 10.15 5.27 5.89
N LEU A 80 9.15 4.40 6.01
CA LEU A 80 8.49 3.84 4.84
C LEU A 80 7.30 4.66 4.38
N VAL A 81 6.66 5.37 5.29
CA VAL A 81 5.53 6.24 4.95
C VAL A 81 5.74 7.60 5.58
N THR A 82 5.05 8.59 5.03
CA THR A 82 4.99 9.94 5.60
C THR A 82 3.55 10.27 5.88
N CYS A 83 3.33 11.05 6.91
CA CYS A 83 1.98 11.47 7.30
C CYS A 83 1.88 12.97 7.26
N GLU A 84 0.77 13.44 6.73
CA GLU A 84 0.52 14.88 6.64
C GLU A 84 -0.78 15.17 7.35
N LEU A 85 -0.70 15.95 8.40
CA LEU A 85 -1.88 16.26 9.19
C LEU A 85 -2.80 17.19 8.43
N ASN A 86 -4.10 16.95 8.58
CA ASN A 86 -5.11 17.83 8.06
C ASN A 86 -5.37 18.89 9.12
N ARG A 87 -5.19 20.15 8.78
CA ARG A 87 -5.35 21.24 9.73
C ARG A 87 -6.77 21.34 10.28
N PHE A 88 -7.72 20.85 9.51
CA PHE A 88 -9.13 20.98 9.88
C PHE A 88 -9.69 19.73 10.50
N ARG A 89 -8.96 18.61 10.45
CA ARG A 89 -9.41 17.35 11.00
C ARG A 89 -8.24 16.65 11.65
N THR A 90 -8.21 16.69 12.95
CA THR A 90 -7.09 16.10 13.67
C THR A 90 -7.21 14.60 13.81
N ASP A 91 -8.39 14.04 13.55
CA ASP A 91 -8.60 12.59 13.65
C ASP A 91 -8.34 11.86 12.34
N ASP A 92 -7.98 12.59 11.31
CA ASP A 92 -7.69 12.00 10.02
C ASP A 92 -6.48 12.71 9.43
N PHE A 93 -5.69 11.98 8.66
CA PHE A 93 -4.48 12.55 8.06
C PHE A 93 -4.17 11.78 6.79
N ARG A 94 -3.39 12.42 5.93
CA ARG A 94 -2.97 11.81 4.67
C ARG A 94 -1.73 10.98 4.91
N VAL A 95 -1.69 9.84 4.24
CA VAL A 95 -0.58 8.91 4.33
C VAL A 95 -0.05 8.66 2.93
N ALA A 96 1.25 8.63 2.80
CA ALA A 96 1.88 8.35 1.50
C ALA A 96 3.15 7.56 1.71
N LEU A 97 3.54 6.81 0.70
CA LEU A 97 4.83 6.14 0.73
C LEU A 97 5.94 7.18 0.65
N SER A 98 7.05 6.91 1.34
CA SER A 98 8.26 7.67 1.06
C SER A 98 8.72 7.32 -0.35
N ASP A 99 9.48 8.22 -0.97
CA ASP A 99 9.99 7.96 -2.32
C ASP A 99 10.83 6.70 -2.35
N ASP A 100 11.66 6.52 -1.34
CA ASP A 100 12.52 5.35 -1.26
C ASP A 100 11.70 4.06 -1.15
N CYS A 101 10.66 4.07 -0.32
CA CYS A 101 9.81 2.90 -0.17
C CYS A 101 9.10 2.58 -1.48
N ALA A 102 8.59 3.61 -2.17
CA ALA A 102 7.93 3.39 -3.45
C ALA A 102 8.87 2.75 -4.45
N ASP A 103 10.09 3.23 -4.52
CA ASP A 103 11.09 2.69 -5.44
C ASP A 103 11.40 1.23 -5.13
N ARG A 104 11.54 0.91 -3.85
CA ARG A 104 11.81 -0.47 -3.44
C ARG A 104 10.65 -1.40 -3.78
N MET A 105 9.43 -0.94 -3.58
CA MET A 105 8.26 -1.74 -3.89
C MET A 105 8.15 -2.01 -5.38
N ILE A 106 8.39 -0.97 -6.19
CA ILE A 106 8.33 -1.12 -7.63
C ILE A 106 9.39 -2.11 -8.10
N ALA A 107 10.59 -2.00 -7.57
CA ALA A 107 11.66 -2.93 -7.92
C ALA A 107 11.29 -4.36 -7.52
N PHE A 108 10.76 -4.54 -6.32
CA PHE A 108 10.39 -5.86 -5.84
C PHE A 108 9.27 -6.46 -6.69
N LEU A 109 8.24 -5.68 -6.98
CA LEU A 109 7.11 -6.19 -7.75
C LEU A 109 7.49 -6.47 -9.19
N SER A 110 8.36 -5.64 -9.77
CA SER A 110 8.85 -5.90 -11.12
C SER A 110 9.62 -7.20 -11.18
N SER A 111 10.42 -7.47 -10.18
CA SER A 111 11.19 -8.70 -10.10
C SER A 111 10.29 -9.91 -9.89
N ALA A 112 9.32 -9.78 -8.99
CA ALA A 112 8.44 -10.89 -8.64
C ALA A 112 7.51 -11.28 -9.78
N ARG A 113 7.25 -10.37 -10.72
CA ARG A 113 6.39 -10.70 -11.86
C ARG A 113 6.89 -11.91 -12.63
N HIS A 114 8.19 -12.06 -12.76
CA HIS A 114 8.73 -13.18 -13.50
C HIS A 114 8.49 -14.50 -12.79
N LEU A 115 8.42 -14.45 -11.47
CA LEU A 115 8.21 -15.66 -10.70
C LEU A 115 6.73 -16.00 -10.60
N ALA A 116 5.89 -15.00 -10.60
CA ALA A 116 4.47 -15.19 -10.47
C ALA A 116 3.83 -15.54 -11.80
N GLY A 117 4.46 -15.13 -12.85
CA GLY A 117 3.93 -15.28 -14.19
C GLY A 117 3.83 -16.65 -14.66
#